data_0cdb6f699419d008c1b8c2a2e3990fa7
#
_entry.id   0cdb6f699419d008c1b8c2a2e3990fa7
#
_cell.length_a   1.000
_cell.length_b   1.000
_cell.length_c   1.000
_cell.angle_alpha   90.00
_cell.angle_beta   90.00
_cell.angle_gamma   90.00
#
_symmetry.space_group_name_H-M   'P 1'
#
loop_
_entity.id
_entity.type
_entity.pdbx_description
1 polymer ?
#
loop_
_entity_poly.entity_id
_entity_poly.type
_entity_poly.pdbx_seq_one_letter_code
_entity_poly.pdbx_strand_id
1 'polypeptide(L)'
;MSNSGSLICVGTGLNLAGQISVLSKSYIEHADVVFALVPDGFAQTWLERLNKDVRSLQGYYAQPGEIKNRRDSYEQMVEAVLSEVRANKRVVCALYGHPGVFACVGHIAIKRARQLGYRAKMEPGISAEACLWADLGIDPGYSGHQSFEASQFMFYGHQPDPTTHLLLWQIGIAGEHTLTEFVTNSERLQVLVELLNQWYPLDHQVVLYEAPNLPIDKPRIESIELQQLPEAQLSSITTLLVPPVQRLQVNHQVLAKLGITEADLG
;
A
#
# COMPACT_ATOMS: atom_id res chain seq x y z
N MET A 1 -0.49 31.55 21.77
CA MET A 1 0.79 31.38 21.05
C MET A 1 0.54 30.36 19.96
N SER A 2 0.84 30.64 18.70
CA SER A 2 0.67 29.63 17.64
C SER A 2 1.73 28.56 17.81
N ASN A 3 1.32 27.29 17.89
CA ASN A 3 2.24 26.17 17.89
C ASN A 3 3.10 26.22 16.63
N SER A 4 4.41 26.38 16.76
CA SER A 4 5.33 26.50 15.61
C SER A 4 5.71 25.14 15.01
N GLY A 5 5.52 24.05 15.74
CA GLY A 5 5.75 22.69 15.26
C GLY A 5 4.83 22.31 14.09
N SER A 6 5.31 21.44 13.20
CA SER A 6 4.54 20.96 12.07
C SER A 6 4.91 19.52 11.70
N LEU A 7 3.98 18.82 11.05
CA LEU A 7 4.17 17.46 10.57
C LEU A 7 3.81 17.37 9.07
N ILE A 8 4.70 16.82 8.27
CA ILE A 8 4.42 16.47 6.89
C ILE A 8 4.76 14.99 6.68
N CYS A 9 3.77 14.19 6.27
CA CYS A 9 4.02 12.82 5.82
C CYS A 9 4.24 12.83 4.31
N VAL A 10 5.33 12.23 3.85
CA VAL A 10 5.71 12.15 2.45
C VAL A 10 5.94 10.70 2.03
N GLY A 11 5.64 10.37 0.77
CA GLY A 11 5.98 9.10 0.17
C GLY A 11 7.35 9.15 -0.49
N THR A 12 8.14 8.08 -0.31
CA THR A 12 9.43 7.93 -1.00
C THR A 12 9.29 7.23 -2.36
N GLY A 13 8.10 6.75 -2.69
CA GLY A 13 7.89 5.80 -3.79
C GLY A 13 8.41 4.40 -3.44
N LEU A 14 8.35 3.49 -4.40
CA LEU A 14 8.82 2.10 -4.27
C LEU A 14 10.28 1.99 -4.69
N ASN A 15 10.61 2.62 -5.81
CA ASN A 15 11.95 2.59 -6.39
C ASN A 15 12.83 3.67 -5.76
N LEU A 16 13.97 3.26 -5.22
CA LEU A 16 14.90 4.12 -4.50
C LEU A 16 15.29 5.35 -5.31
N ALA A 17 15.04 6.54 -4.76
CA ALA A 17 15.32 7.86 -5.32
C ALA A 17 14.62 8.18 -6.65
N GLY A 18 14.06 7.18 -7.34
CA GLY A 18 13.46 7.36 -8.67
C GLY A 18 12.01 7.85 -8.65
N GLN A 19 11.29 7.63 -7.56
CA GLN A 19 9.85 7.88 -7.49
C GLN A 19 9.45 8.89 -6.41
N ILE A 20 10.39 9.60 -5.84
CA ILE A 20 10.09 10.70 -4.91
C ILE A 20 9.77 11.98 -5.69
N SER A 21 8.73 12.69 -5.28
CA SER A 21 8.45 14.01 -5.86
C SER A 21 9.49 15.03 -5.42
N VAL A 22 9.74 16.04 -6.28
CA VAL A 22 10.63 17.16 -5.95
C VAL A 22 10.18 17.86 -4.67
N LEU A 23 8.88 18.00 -4.45
CA LEU A 23 8.31 18.62 -3.26
C LEU A 23 8.58 17.79 -2.01
N SER A 24 8.36 16.45 -2.06
CA SER A 24 8.64 15.54 -0.94
C SER A 24 10.12 15.55 -0.57
N LYS A 25 11.01 15.54 -1.57
CA LYS A 25 12.46 15.66 -1.36
C LYS A 25 12.81 16.97 -0.66
N SER A 26 12.24 18.09 -1.12
CA SER A 26 12.47 19.41 -0.51
C SER A 26 12.01 19.46 0.96
N TYR A 27 10.88 18.84 1.32
CA TYR A 27 10.47 18.74 2.72
C TYR A 27 11.46 17.96 3.57
N ILE A 28 11.99 16.84 3.07
CA ILE A 28 13.00 16.04 3.76
C ILE A 28 14.27 16.89 4.00
N GLU A 29 14.78 17.55 2.96
CA GLU A 29 15.99 18.37 3.01
C GLU A 29 15.91 19.53 4.02
N HIS A 30 14.71 20.09 4.21
CA HIS A 30 14.50 21.26 5.08
C HIS A 30 13.84 20.95 6.43
N ALA A 31 13.62 19.68 6.75
CA ALA A 31 13.09 19.28 8.04
C ALA A 31 14.12 19.47 9.15
N ASP A 32 13.64 19.71 10.37
CA ASP A 32 14.48 19.70 11.58
C ASP A 32 14.76 18.26 12.04
N VAL A 33 13.84 17.33 11.72
CA VAL A 33 13.99 15.88 11.95
C VAL A 33 13.13 15.11 10.94
N VAL A 34 13.66 14.00 10.46
CA VAL A 34 12.97 13.05 9.55
C VAL A 34 12.82 11.71 10.24
N PHE A 35 11.58 11.22 10.35
CA PHE A 35 11.31 9.84 10.75
C PHE A 35 11.11 8.99 9.50
N ALA A 36 11.88 7.92 9.37
CA ALA A 36 11.89 7.06 8.19
C ALA A 36 11.30 5.68 8.48
N LEU A 37 10.32 5.26 7.67
CA LEU A 37 9.83 3.90 7.63
C LEU A 37 9.96 3.41 6.19
N VAL A 38 11.13 2.89 5.85
CA VAL A 38 11.55 2.49 4.51
C VAL A 38 12.01 1.03 4.49
N PRO A 39 12.02 0.34 3.32
CA PRO A 39 12.13 -1.11 3.27
C PRO A 39 13.52 -1.65 3.67
N ASP A 40 14.57 -0.87 3.45
CA ASP A 40 15.95 -1.37 3.58
C ASP A 40 16.96 -0.29 3.96
N GLY A 41 18.21 -0.72 4.23
CA GLY A 41 19.31 0.15 4.60
C GLY A 41 19.79 1.09 3.48
N PHE A 42 19.56 0.75 2.21
CA PHE A 42 19.93 1.65 1.09
C PHE A 42 19.00 2.87 1.08
N ALA A 43 17.71 2.65 1.24
CA ALA A 43 16.72 3.72 1.34
C ALA A 43 16.97 4.59 2.58
N GLN A 44 17.30 3.99 3.73
CA GLN A 44 17.69 4.71 4.94
C GLN A 44 18.93 5.59 4.70
N THR A 45 20.00 5.00 4.16
CA THR A 45 21.25 5.72 3.87
C THR A 45 21.04 6.86 2.85
N TRP A 46 20.17 6.66 1.87
CA TRP A 46 19.84 7.71 0.92
C TRP A 46 19.14 8.90 1.59
N LEU A 47 18.21 8.66 2.52
CA LEU A 47 17.56 9.73 3.30
C LEU A 47 18.57 10.47 4.19
N GLU A 48 19.54 9.76 4.80
CA GLU A 48 20.61 10.34 5.62
C GLU A 48 21.53 11.27 4.85
N ARG A 49 21.64 11.11 3.51
CA ARG A 49 22.33 12.06 2.63
C ARG A 49 21.52 13.34 2.37
N LEU A 50 20.21 13.28 2.52
CA LEU A 50 19.32 14.44 2.32
C LEU A 50 19.13 15.27 3.59
N ASN A 51 19.17 14.63 4.76
CA ASN A 51 18.96 15.32 6.05
C ASN A 51 19.88 14.74 7.13
N LYS A 52 20.33 15.59 8.04
CA LYS A 52 21.31 15.24 9.09
C LYS A 52 20.69 14.52 10.30
N ASP A 53 19.39 14.66 10.55
CA ASP A 53 18.66 14.01 11.64
C ASP A 53 17.57 13.11 11.07
N VAL A 54 17.97 11.93 10.61
CA VAL A 54 17.07 10.87 10.10
C VAL A 54 17.02 9.74 11.11
N ARG A 55 15.81 9.43 11.60
CA ARG A 55 15.58 8.42 12.63
C ARG A 55 14.69 7.31 12.07
N SER A 56 15.19 6.09 12.12
CA SER A 56 14.42 4.93 11.66
C SER A 56 13.29 4.58 12.61
N LEU A 57 12.11 4.31 12.07
CA LEU A 57 10.96 3.76 12.81
C LEU A 57 10.96 2.23 12.83
N GLN A 58 11.83 1.56 12.10
CA GLN A 58 11.89 0.09 12.04
C GLN A 58 12.14 -0.55 13.42
N GLY A 59 12.91 0.09 14.29
CA GLY A 59 13.21 -0.41 15.63
C GLY A 59 12.00 -0.53 16.56
N TYR A 60 10.85 0.04 16.20
CA TYR A 60 9.61 -0.10 16.98
C TYR A 60 8.83 -1.38 16.66
N TYR A 61 9.14 -2.11 15.57
CA TYR A 61 8.58 -3.43 15.35
C TYR A 61 9.13 -4.47 16.33
N ALA A 62 8.44 -5.61 16.44
CA ALA A 62 8.90 -6.74 17.23
C ALA A 62 10.33 -7.14 16.83
N GLN A 63 11.18 -7.37 17.82
CA GLN A 63 12.51 -7.93 17.58
C GLN A 63 12.43 -9.45 17.38
N PRO A 64 13.42 -10.09 16.76
CA PRO A 64 13.44 -11.53 16.59
C PRO A 64 13.17 -12.27 17.90
N GLY A 65 12.13 -13.12 17.95
CA GLY A 65 11.70 -13.85 19.13
C GLY A 65 10.75 -13.09 20.08
N GLU A 66 10.45 -11.82 19.82
CA GLU A 66 9.47 -11.04 20.58
C GLU A 66 8.07 -11.21 19.97
N ILE A 67 7.06 -11.44 20.82
CA ILE A 67 5.65 -11.39 20.42
C ILE A 67 5.12 -10.01 20.78
N LYS A 68 4.83 -9.20 19.77
CA LYS A 68 4.35 -7.83 19.94
C LYS A 68 3.23 -7.53 18.95
N ASN A 69 2.15 -6.95 19.44
CA ASN A 69 1.07 -6.52 18.57
C ASN A 69 1.50 -5.33 17.71
N ARG A 70 1.25 -5.37 16.41
CA ARG A 70 1.61 -4.29 15.47
C ARG A 70 0.97 -2.95 15.83
N ARG A 71 -0.18 -2.95 16.49
CA ARG A 71 -0.82 -1.71 16.98
C ARG A 71 0.05 -0.99 18.00
N ASP A 72 0.71 -1.74 18.90
CA ASP A 72 1.61 -1.14 19.89
C ASP A 72 2.85 -0.53 19.22
N SER A 73 3.38 -1.19 18.18
CA SER A 73 4.46 -0.64 17.37
C SER A 73 4.06 0.66 16.68
N TYR A 74 2.88 0.71 16.09
CA TYR A 74 2.37 1.90 15.42
C TYR A 74 2.09 3.05 16.41
N GLU A 75 1.56 2.76 17.59
CA GLU A 75 1.39 3.77 18.66
C GLU A 75 2.72 4.37 19.10
N GLN A 76 3.75 3.55 19.29
CA GLN A 76 5.09 4.00 19.64
C GLN A 76 5.72 4.85 18.53
N MET A 77 5.56 4.46 17.26
CA MET A 77 6.03 5.25 16.11
C MET A 77 5.34 6.62 16.06
N VAL A 78 4.03 6.65 16.23
CA VAL A 78 3.23 7.89 16.24
C VAL A 78 3.66 8.81 17.38
N GLU A 79 3.87 8.27 18.58
CA GLU A 79 4.30 9.05 19.73
C GLU A 79 5.71 9.61 19.55
N ALA A 80 6.64 8.84 18.98
CA ALA A 80 7.97 9.33 18.62
C ALA A 80 7.92 10.53 17.67
N VAL A 81 7.09 10.45 16.63
CA VAL A 81 6.87 11.55 15.67
C VAL A 81 6.28 12.77 16.37
N LEU A 82 5.22 12.59 17.16
CA LEU A 82 4.50 13.68 17.82
C LEU A 82 5.32 14.34 18.93
N SER A 83 6.24 13.63 19.58
CA SER A 83 7.13 14.22 20.59
C SER A 83 7.97 15.35 20.00
N GLU A 84 8.50 15.18 18.79
CA GLU A 84 9.30 16.18 18.11
C GLU A 84 8.44 17.35 17.56
N VAL A 85 7.19 17.06 17.16
CA VAL A 85 6.23 18.13 16.79
C VAL A 85 5.91 19.01 18.00
N ARG A 86 5.69 18.40 19.20
CA ARG A 86 5.49 19.13 20.45
C ARG A 86 6.72 19.92 20.89
N ALA A 87 7.90 19.49 20.50
CA ALA A 87 9.15 20.25 20.68
C ALA A 87 9.30 21.42 19.68
N ASN A 88 8.23 21.78 18.97
CA ASN A 88 8.16 22.86 17.98
C ASN A 88 9.07 22.68 16.76
N LYS A 89 9.38 21.43 16.38
CA LYS A 89 10.16 21.13 15.19
C LYS A 89 9.31 21.00 13.95
N ARG A 90 9.92 21.22 12.79
CA ARG A 90 9.40 20.84 11.46
C ARG A 90 9.73 19.36 11.24
N VAL A 91 8.75 18.51 11.45
CA VAL A 91 8.89 17.06 11.38
C VAL A 91 8.44 16.56 10.02
N VAL A 92 9.24 15.70 9.40
CA VAL A 92 8.84 14.93 8.22
C VAL A 92 8.78 13.46 8.58
N CYS A 93 7.70 12.78 8.21
CA CYS A 93 7.59 11.33 8.27
C CYS A 93 7.68 10.79 6.83
N ALA A 94 8.81 10.18 6.48
CA ALA A 94 9.11 9.62 5.16
C ALA A 94 8.73 8.13 5.16
N LEU A 95 7.68 7.80 4.40
CA LEU A 95 7.11 6.46 4.35
C LEU A 95 7.33 5.84 2.97
N TYR A 96 7.63 4.56 2.94
CA TYR A 96 7.74 3.76 1.73
C TYR A 96 6.45 3.80 0.89
N GLY A 97 6.58 3.92 -0.41
CA GLY A 97 5.45 4.02 -1.33
C GLY A 97 4.68 5.33 -1.20
N HIS A 98 3.36 5.24 -1.16
CA HIS A 98 2.45 6.34 -0.85
C HIS A 98 2.22 6.39 0.67
N PRO A 99 2.35 7.57 1.32
CA PRO A 99 2.35 7.65 2.79
C PRO A 99 0.98 7.40 3.45
N GLY A 100 -0.06 7.24 2.67
CA GLY A 100 -1.42 7.00 3.14
C GLY A 100 -2.11 5.76 2.54
N VAL A 101 -1.38 4.93 1.78
CA VAL A 101 -1.92 3.68 1.23
C VAL A 101 -1.35 2.52 2.03
N PHE A 102 -2.20 1.78 2.73
CA PHE A 102 -1.82 0.71 3.68
C PHE A 102 -0.77 1.15 4.73
N ALA A 103 -0.78 2.42 5.11
CA ALA A 103 0.18 3.06 6.02
C ALA A 103 -0.57 3.83 7.12
N CYS A 104 -0.93 3.16 8.22
CA CYS A 104 -1.75 3.76 9.28
C CYS A 104 -1.00 4.82 10.11
N VAL A 105 0.32 4.69 10.28
CA VAL A 105 1.15 5.59 11.12
C VAL A 105 1.00 7.06 10.67
N GLY A 106 1.10 7.32 9.36
CA GLY A 106 0.95 8.68 8.80
C GLY A 106 -0.43 9.29 9.08
N HIS A 107 -1.49 8.51 8.89
CA HIS A 107 -2.87 8.96 9.16
C HIS A 107 -3.10 9.28 10.64
N ILE A 108 -2.67 8.38 11.54
CA ILE A 108 -2.84 8.56 12.98
C ILE A 108 -2.05 9.78 13.47
N ALA A 109 -0.78 9.91 13.05
CA ALA A 109 0.08 11.02 13.43
C ALA A 109 -0.50 12.37 12.97
N ILE A 110 -0.95 12.48 11.72
CA ILE A 110 -1.57 13.71 11.19
C ILE A 110 -2.85 14.06 11.94
N LYS A 111 -3.74 13.06 12.17
CA LYS A 111 -4.97 13.28 12.92
C LYS A 111 -4.70 13.83 14.32
N ARG A 112 -3.77 13.21 15.05
CA ARG A 112 -3.40 13.63 16.41
C ARG A 112 -2.69 14.98 16.44
N ALA A 113 -1.76 15.23 15.52
CA ALA A 113 -1.11 16.54 15.41
C ALA A 113 -2.13 17.66 15.21
N ARG A 114 -3.12 17.47 14.32
CA ARG A 114 -4.20 18.44 14.10
C ARG A 114 -5.08 18.64 15.34
N GLN A 115 -5.42 17.57 16.06
CA GLN A 115 -6.17 17.63 17.32
C GLN A 115 -5.42 18.43 18.41
N LEU A 116 -4.10 18.37 18.39
CA LEU A 116 -3.23 19.15 19.29
C LEU A 116 -2.97 20.59 18.80
N GLY A 117 -3.59 21.00 17.68
CA GLY A 117 -3.48 22.36 17.16
C GLY A 117 -2.23 22.61 16.31
N TYR A 118 -1.51 21.58 15.88
CA TYR A 118 -0.36 21.69 14.98
C TYR A 118 -0.77 21.64 13.52
N ARG A 119 0.00 22.29 12.66
CA ARG A 119 -0.14 22.12 11.21
C ARG A 119 0.36 20.74 10.80
N ALA A 120 -0.50 19.97 10.16
CA ALA A 120 -0.13 18.65 9.67
C ALA A 120 -0.80 18.32 8.34
N LYS A 121 -0.04 17.74 7.41
CA LYS A 121 -0.55 17.32 6.09
C LYS A 121 0.18 16.08 5.57
N MET A 122 -0.39 15.49 4.55
CA MET A 122 0.21 14.41 3.77
C MET A 122 0.42 14.91 2.34
N GLU A 123 1.58 14.64 1.78
CA GLU A 123 1.83 14.79 0.36
C GLU A 123 1.68 13.43 -0.34
N PRO A 124 1.03 13.37 -1.49
CA PRO A 124 0.89 12.11 -2.21
C PRO A 124 2.23 11.56 -2.67
N GLY A 125 2.29 10.26 -2.84
CA GLY A 125 3.45 9.53 -3.37
C GLY A 125 3.02 8.48 -4.39
N ILE A 126 3.98 7.80 -5.00
CA ILE A 126 3.72 6.68 -5.91
C ILE A 126 3.49 5.42 -5.08
N SER A 127 2.32 4.80 -5.23
CA SER A 127 1.96 3.54 -4.58
C SER A 127 2.37 2.33 -5.43
N ALA A 128 2.35 1.14 -4.83
CA ALA A 128 2.52 -0.12 -5.55
C ALA A 128 1.45 -0.32 -6.64
N GLU A 129 0.25 0.24 -6.47
CA GLU A 129 -0.80 0.22 -7.49
C GLU A 129 -0.39 0.96 -8.76
N ALA A 130 0.18 2.17 -8.62
CA ALA A 130 0.67 2.91 -9.77
C ALA A 130 1.81 2.19 -10.51
N CYS A 131 2.69 1.50 -9.77
CA CYS A 131 3.74 0.67 -10.35
C CYS A 131 3.15 -0.56 -11.07
N LEU A 132 2.21 -1.24 -10.44
CA LEU A 132 1.55 -2.44 -11.00
C LEU A 132 0.92 -2.14 -12.36
N TRP A 133 0.16 -1.06 -12.48
CA TRP A 133 -0.46 -0.69 -13.75
C TRP A 133 0.58 -0.40 -14.85
N ALA A 134 1.66 0.30 -14.49
CA ALA A 134 2.73 0.62 -15.42
C ALA A 134 3.51 -0.63 -15.86
N ASP A 135 3.87 -1.51 -14.92
CA ASP A 135 4.68 -2.69 -15.17
C ASP A 135 3.91 -3.77 -15.96
N LEU A 136 2.59 -3.88 -15.73
CA LEU A 136 1.73 -4.82 -16.44
C LEU A 136 1.16 -4.26 -17.76
N GLY A 137 1.31 -2.95 -17.99
CA GLY A 137 0.74 -2.30 -19.18
C GLY A 137 -0.79 -2.31 -19.21
N ILE A 138 -1.44 -2.25 -18.05
CA ILE A 138 -2.89 -2.26 -17.88
C ILE A 138 -3.37 -0.83 -17.59
N ASP A 139 -4.35 -0.36 -18.36
CA ASP A 139 -5.10 0.85 -18.03
C ASP A 139 -6.38 0.46 -17.28
N PRO A 140 -6.48 0.74 -15.97
CA PRO A 140 -7.68 0.44 -15.20
C PRO A 140 -8.91 1.25 -15.65
N GLY A 141 -8.72 2.29 -16.45
CA GLY A 141 -9.82 3.08 -17.01
C GLY A 141 -10.68 2.29 -18.02
N TYR A 142 -10.15 1.20 -18.58
CA TYR A 142 -10.86 0.41 -19.59
C TYR A 142 -12.02 -0.43 -18.99
N SER A 143 -11.76 -1.19 -17.94
CA SER A 143 -12.77 -2.07 -17.30
C SER A 143 -13.02 -1.73 -15.82
N GLY A 144 -12.30 -0.77 -15.28
CA GLY A 144 -12.33 -0.48 -13.85
C GLY A 144 -11.48 -1.46 -13.04
N HIS A 145 -11.37 -1.18 -11.74
CA HIS A 145 -10.75 -2.10 -10.79
C HIS A 145 -11.36 -1.94 -9.40
N GLN A 146 -11.17 -2.97 -8.58
CA GLN A 146 -11.50 -3.01 -7.17
C GLN A 146 -10.24 -3.34 -6.38
N SER A 147 -10.08 -2.76 -5.20
CA SER A 147 -8.84 -2.83 -4.44
C SER A 147 -9.15 -3.02 -2.96
N PHE A 148 -8.67 -4.13 -2.37
CA PHE A 148 -8.89 -4.48 -0.96
C PHE A 148 -7.59 -4.99 -0.33
N GLU A 149 -7.44 -4.81 0.97
CA GLU A 149 -6.49 -5.60 1.74
C GLU A 149 -7.03 -7.03 1.88
N ALA A 150 -6.14 -8.04 1.70
CA ALA A 150 -6.55 -9.43 1.56
C ALA A 150 -7.33 -9.96 2.77
N SER A 151 -6.88 -9.67 4.00
CA SER A 151 -7.58 -10.12 5.20
C SER A 151 -8.92 -9.40 5.37
N GLN A 152 -9.00 -8.11 5.01
CA GLN A 152 -10.28 -7.37 5.01
C GLN A 152 -11.26 -7.98 4.01
N PHE A 153 -10.78 -8.35 2.82
CA PHE A 153 -11.59 -9.04 1.82
C PHE A 153 -12.13 -10.37 2.36
N MET A 154 -11.29 -11.15 3.06
CA MET A 154 -11.68 -12.43 3.64
C MET A 154 -12.67 -12.30 4.80
N PHE A 155 -12.48 -11.29 5.68
CA PHE A 155 -13.25 -11.18 6.93
C PHE A 155 -14.58 -10.48 6.77
N TYR A 156 -14.73 -9.65 5.75
CA TYR A 156 -15.96 -8.91 5.48
C TYR A 156 -16.54 -9.36 4.15
N GLY A 157 -17.86 -9.48 4.05
CA GLY A 157 -18.56 -10.06 2.91
C GLY A 157 -18.52 -9.20 1.64
N HIS A 158 -17.32 -8.87 1.17
CA HIS A 158 -17.12 -8.19 -0.10
C HIS A 158 -17.55 -9.08 -1.26
N GLN A 159 -18.18 -8.48 -2.25
CA GLN A 159 -18.59 -9.15 -3.48
C GLN A 159 -17.87 -8.46 -4.64
N PRO A 160 -16.83 -9.07 -5.21
CA PRO A 160 -16.14 -8.49 -6.34
C PRO A 160 -17.00 -8.52 -7.60
N ASP A 161 -16.87 -7.50 -8.43
CA ASP A 161 -17.41 -7.50 -9.77
C ASP A 161 -16.44 -8.23 -10.71
N PRO A 162 -16.82 -9.41 -11.25
CA PRO A 162 -15.93 -10.21 -12.08
C PRO A 162 -15.69 -9.62 -13.49
N THR A 163 -16.26 -8.47 -13.82
CA THR A 163 -15.99 -7.73 -15.06
C THR A 163 -14.84 -6.73 -14.92
N THR A 164 -14.31 -6.51 -13.69
CA THR A 164 -13.24 -5.58 -13.39
C THR A 164 -12.00 -6.29 -12.85
N HIS A 165 -10.86 -5.62 -12.85
CA HIS A 165 -9.67 -6.14 -12.16
C HIS A 165 -9.88 -6.10 -10.64
N LEU A 166 -9.51 -7.19 -9.94
CA LEU A 166 -9.50 -7.25 -8.48
C LEU A 166 -8.06 -7.25 -7.98
N LEU A 167 -7.70 -6.29 -7.13
CA LEU A 167 -6.42 -6.21 -6.43
C LEU A 167 -6.61 -6.63 -4.98
N LEU A 168 -5.87 -7.66 -4.55
CA LEU A 168 -5.76 -8.05 -3.14
C LEU A 168 -4.34 -7.79 -2.65
N TRP A 169 -4.23 -6.78 -1.78
CA TRP A 169 -2.97 -6.33 -1.21
C TRP A 169 -2.55 -7.19 -0.03
N GLN A 170 -1.22 -7.30 0.16
CA GLN A 170 -0.64 -7.95 1.33
C GLN A 170 -1.10 -9.42 1.47
N ILE A 171 -1.21 -10.16 0.38
CA ILE A 171 -1.64 -11.56 0.44
C ILE A 171 -0.66 -12.44 1.24
N GLY A 172 0.59 -12.02 1.39
CA GLY A 172 1.57 -12.70 2.24
C GLY A 172 1.23 -12.68 3.73
N ILE A 173 0.21 -11.93 4.14
CA ILE A 173 -0.34 -11.93 5.51
C ILE A 173 -1.85 -12.18 5.54
N ALA A 174 -2.43 -12.66 4.43
CA ALA A 174 -3.86 -12.93 4.34
C ALA A 174 -4.35 -13.86 5.45
N GLY A 175 -5.47 -13.50 6.10
CA GLY A 175 -6.06 -14.25 7.19
C GLY A 175 -5.34 -14.13 8.54
N GLU A 176 -4.25 -13.36 8.64
CA GLU A 176 -3.56 -13.10 9.91
C GLU A 176 -4.34 -12.05 10.72
N HIS A 177 -4.98 -12.46 11.81
CA HIS A 177 -5.88 -11.64 12.63
C HIS A 177 -5.30 -11.23 13.98
N THR A 178 -4.21 -11.86 14.42
CA THR A 178 -3.58 -11.57 15.73
C THR A 178 -2.78 -10.28 15.74
N LEU A 179 -2.37 -9.80 14.57
CA LEU A 179 -1.50 -8.65 14.35
C LEU A 179 -0.10 -8.83 15.00
N THR A 180 0.36 -10.07 15.13
CA THR A 180 1.68 -10.39 15.70
C THR A 180 2.66 -10.95 14.68
N GLU A 181 2.16 -11.42 13.53
CA GLU A 181 2.96 -12.05 12.48
C GLU A 181 2.86 -11.28 11.16
N PHE A 182 3.87 -11.42 10.30
CA PHE A 182 3.91 -10.89 8.94
C PHE A 182 3.93 -12.00 7.90
N VAL A 183 3.26 -13.12 8.21
CA VAL A 183 3.20 -14.29 7.33
C VAL A 183 1.78 -14.86 7.30
N THR A 184 1.43 -15.47 6.17
CA THR A 184 0.26 -16.33 6.02
C THR A 184 0.69 -17.80 5.94
N ASN A 185 -0.24 -18.71 5.75
CA ASN A 185 0.03 -20.14 5.54
C ASN A 185 -0.91 -20.70 4.44
N SER A 186 -0.59 -21.91 3.99
CA SER A 186 -1.35 -22.59 2.94
C SER A 186 -2.84 -22.77 3.28
N GLU A 187 -3.19 -23.06 4.55
CA GLU A 187 -4.57 -23.21 4.99
C GLU A 187 -5.38 -21.92 4.85
N ARG A 188 -4.80 -20.78 5.24
CA ARG A 188 -5.44 -19.47 5.10
C ARG A 188 -5.60 -19.07 3.63
N LEU A 189 -4.59 -19.37 2.80
CA LEU A 189 -4.65 -19.13 1.36
C LEU A 189 -5.68 -20.05 0.68
N GLN A 190 -5.83 -21.28 1.14
CA GLN A 190 -6.87 -22.18 0.67
C GLN A 190 -8.27 -21.60 0.91
N VAL A 191 -8.52 -21.02 2.08
CA VAL A 191 -9.77 -20.30 2.39
C VAL A 191 -9.99 -19.12 1.45
N LEU A 192 -8.93 -18.37 1.10
CA LEU A 192 -9.03 -17.28 0.13
C LEU A 192 -9.38 -17.81 -1.28
N VAL A 193 -8.76 -18.91 -1.70
CA VAL A 193 -9.07 -19.57 -2.99
C VAL A 193 -10.53 -20.01 -3.03
N GLU A 194 -11.02 -20.67 -1.99
CA GLU A 194 -12.41 -21.09 -1.87
C GLU A 194 -13.39 -19.91 -1.92
N LEU A 195 -13.04 -18.81 -1.29
CA LEU A 195 -13.83 -17.58 -1.35
C LEU A 195 -13.87 -17.00 -2.77
N LEU A 196 -12.70 -16.89 -3.44
CA LEU A 196 -12.60 -16.37 -4.80
C LEU A 196 -13.26 -17.28 -5.83
N ASN A 197 -13.28 -18.61 -5.59
CA ASN A 197 -13.88 -19.58 -6.50
C ASN A 197 -15.41 -19.42 -6.65
N GLN A 198 -16.05 -18.59 -5.84
CA GLN A 198 -17.44 -18.20 -6.04
C GLN A 198 -17.66 -17.36 -7.32
N TRP A 199 -16.63 -16.69 -7.80
CA TRP A 199 -16.66 -15.79 -8.96
C TRP A 199 -15.67 -16.16 -10.05
N TYR A 200 -14.53 -16.76 -9.70
CA TYR A 200 -13.41 -17.07 -10.60
C TYR A 200 -13.14 -18.58 -10.64
N PRO A 201 -13.05 -19.23 -11.80
CA PRO A 201 -12.67 -20.65 -11.90
C PRO A 201 -11.32 -20.94 -11.26
N LEU A 202 -11.10 -22.17 -10.80
CA LEU A 202 -9.85 -22.57 -10.16
C LEU A 202 -8.63 -22.52 -11.08
N ASP A 203 -8.83 -22.69 -12.39
CA ASP A 203 -7.82 -22.58 -13.45
C ASP A 203 -7.67 -21.15 -13.99
N HIS A 204 -8.40 -20.17 -13.41
CA HIS A 204 -8.27 -18.76 -13.78
C HIS A 204 -6.85 -18.27 -13.53
N GLN A 205 -6.25 -17.61 -14.53
CA GLN A 205 -4.91 -17.07 -14.42
C GLN A 205 -4.92 -15.79 -13.55
N VAL A 206 -4.15 -15.80 -12.49
CA VAL A 206 -3.94 -14.68 -11.59
C VAL A 206 -2.48 -14.28 -11.57
N VAL A 207 -2.17 -13.04 -11.18
CA VAL A 207 -0.80 -12.52 -11.21
C VAL A 207 -0.34 -12.18 -9.81
N LEU A 208 0.80 -12.74 -9.40
CA LEU A 208 1.55 -12.31 -8.24
C LEU A 208 2.50 -11.18 -8.65
N TYR A 209 2.35 -10.02 -8.01
CA TYR A 209 3.11 -8.83 -8.34
C TYR A 209 3.85 -8.29 -7.12
N GLU A 210 5.12 -7.90 -7.35
CA GLU A 210 5.93 -7.14 -6.40
C GLU A 210 6.71 -6.06 -7.14
N ALA A 211 6.59 -4.81 -6.71
CA ALA A 211 7.35 -3.71 -7.29
C ALA A 211 8.83 -3.80 -6.87
N PRO A 212 9.79 -3.43 -7.74
CA PRO A 212 11.21 -3.44 -7.40
C PRO A 212 11.55 -2.29 -6.45
N ASN A 213 12.47 -2.55 -5.51
CA ASN A 213 12.98 -1.53 -4.58
C ASN A 213 14.17 -0.75 -5.17
N LEU A 214 14.99 -1.39 -6.01
CA LEU A 214 16.16 -0.76 -6.61
C LEU A 214 15.95 -0.52 -8.12
N PRO A 215 16.54 0.54 -8.69
CA PRO A 215 16.44 0.84 -10.11
C PRO A 215 16.96 -0.23 -11.06
N ILE A 216 17.81 -1.13 -10.55
CA ILE A 216 18.40 -2.24 -11.31
C ILE A 216 17.57 -3.51 -11.27
N ASP A 217 16.62 -3.59 -10.34
CA ASP A 217 15.78 -4.77 -10.16
C ASP A 217 14.60 -4.72 -11.14
N LYS A 218 14.09 -5.90 -11.45
CA LYS A 218 12.86 -6.05 -12.23
C LYS A 218 11.68 -6.32 -11.30
N PRO A 219 10.45 -5.90 -11.68
CA PRO A 219 9.26 -6.30 -10.95
C PRO A 219 9.11 -7.83 -10.99
N ARG A 220 8.60 -8.42 -9.91
CA ARG A 220 8.10 -9.78 -9.95
C ARG A 220 6.71 -9.74 -10.61
N ILE A 221 6.58 -10.46 -11.71
CA ILE A 221 5.32 -10.67 -12.43
C ILE A 221 5.23 -12.16 -12.72
N GLU A 222 4.44 -12.86 -11.91
CA GLU A 222 4.31 -14.32 -12.00
C GLU A 222 2.84 -14.68 -12.19
N SER A 223 2.51 -15.34 -13.32
CA SER A 223 1.17 -15.82 -13.61
C SER A 223 1.06 -17.26 -13.11
N ILE A 224 0.03 -17.53 -12.32
CA ILE A 224 -0.31 -18.84 -11.80
C ILE A 224 -1.81 -19.10 -11.94
N GLU A 225 -2.25 -20.35 -11.89
CA GLU A 225 -3.65 -20.67 -11.72
C GLU A 225 -4.10 -20.36 -10.28
N LEU A 226 -5.34 -19.88 -10.10
CA LEU A 226 -5.89 -19.53 -8.78
C LEU A 226 -5.73 -20.68 -7.77
N GLN A 227 -5.95 -21.93 -8.20
CA GLN A 227 -5.79 -23.12 -7.33
C GLN A 227 -4.35 -23.36 -6.84
N GLN A 228 -3.34 -22.75 -7.45
CA GLN A 228 -1.92 -22.88 -7.08
C GLN A 228 -1.52 -21.87 -5.98
N LEU A 229 -2.37 -20.89 -5.67
CA LEU A 229 -2.07 -19.84 -4.70
C LEU A 229 -1.62 -20.36 -3.31
N PRO A 230 -2.21 -21.48 -2.75
CA PRO A 230 -1.78 -22.01 -1.46
C PRO A 230 -0.33 -22.50 -1.39
N GLU A 231 0.26 -22.84 -2.55
CA GLU A 231 1.64 -23.32 -2.68
C GLU A 231 2.61 -22.22 -3.15
N ALA A 232 2.09 -21.02 -3.43
CA ALA A 232 2.88 -19.93 -3.95
C ALA A 232 3.84 -19.36 -2.89
N GLN A 233 5.03 -18.96 -3.34
CA GLN A 233 5.96 -18.24 -2.48
C GLN A 233 5.53 -16.78 -2.40
N LEU A 234 5.19 -16.32 -1.21
CA LEU A 234 4.69 -14.97 -0.96
C LEU A 234 5.61 -14.22 0.00
N SER A 235 5.69 -12.92 -0.20
CA SER A 235 6.29 -11.98 0.75
C SER A 235 5.24 -11.03 1.32
N SER A 236 5.57 -10.25 2.34
CA SER A 236 4.65 -9.27 2.94
C SER A 236 4.24 -8.14 1.98
N ILE A 237 4.95 -7.98 0.85
CA ILE A 237 4.66 -6.97 -0.17
C ILE A 237 3.96 -7.56 -1.41
N THR A 238 3.76 -8.87 -1.47
CA THR A 238 3.10 -9.51 -2.62
C THR A 238 1.66 -9.04 -2.75
N THR A 239 1.30 -8.63 -3.95
CA THR A 239 -0.06 -8.26 -4.36
C THR A 239 -0.59 -9.31 -5.32
N LEU A 240 -1.85 -9.71 -5.13
CA LEU A 240 -2.57 -10.56 -6.09
C LEU A 240 -3.42 -9.69 -7.00
N LEU A 241 -3.18 -9.78 -8.30
CA LEU A 241 -4.09 -9.26 -9.32
C LEU A 241 -4.91 -10.43 -9.88
N VAL A 242 -6.23 -10.31 -9.79
CA VAL A 242 -7.18 -11.22 -10.44
C VAL A 242 -7.79 -10.48 -11.62
N PRO A 243 -7.44 -10.86 -12.87
CA PRO A 243 -8.02 -10.27 -14.08
C PRO A 243 -9.53 -10.54 -14.18
N PRO A 244 -10.27 -9.71 -14.96
CA PRO A 244 -11.69 -9.97 -15.17
C PRO A 244 -11.91 -11.31 -15.87
N VAL A 245 -12.92 -12.07 -15.44
CA VAL A 245 -13.35 -13.34 -16.02
C VAL A 245 -14.60 -13.19 -16.89
N GLN A 246 -15.29 -12.07 -16.75
CA GLN A 246 -16.49 -11.74 -17.51
C GLN A 246 -16.25 -10.45 -18.31
N ARG A 247 -16.96 -10.33 -19.41
CA ARG A 247 -16.96 -9.09 -20.22
C ARG A 247 -17.96 -8.10 -19.66
N LEU A 248 -17.66 -6.81 -19.82
CA LEU A 248 -18.59 -5.73 -19.53
C LEU A 248 -19.90 -5.94 -20.32
N GLN A 249 -21.02 -5.74 -19.66
CA GLN A 249 -22.33 -5.83 -20.26
C GLN A 249 -22.89 -4.44 -20.55
N VAL A 250 -23.41 -4.25 -21.74
CA VAL A 250 -24.01 -2.97 -22.14
C VAL A 250 -25.32 -2.73 -21.40
N ASN A 251 -25.49 -1.54 -20.86
CA ASN A 251 -26.76 -1.12 -20.27
C ASN A 251 -27.65 -0.46 -21.32
N HIS A 252 -28.41 -1.28 -22.05
CA HIS A 252 -29.30 -0.83 -23.12
C HIS A 252 -30.34 0.21 -22.67
N GLN A 253 -30.81 0.15 -21.40
CA GLN A 253 -31.76 1.14 -20.87
C GLN A 253 -31.12 2.52 -20.73
N VAL A 254 -29.84 2.56 -20.32
CA VAL A 254 -29.07 3.83 -20.23
C VAL A 254 -28.77 4.34 -21.62
N LEU A 255 -28.31 3.48 -22.55
CA LEU A 255 -28.04 3.89 -23.94
C LEU A 255 -29.27 4.51 -24.59
N ALA A 256 -30.43 3.87 -24.45
CA ALA A 256 -31.70 4.39 -24.99
C ALA A 256 -32.05 5.78 -24.43
N LYS A 257 -31.83 6.03 -23.13
CA LYS A 257 -32.04 7.34 -22.52
C LYS A 257 -31.06 8.41 -23.02
N LEU A 258 -29.85 7.99 -23.39
CA LEU A 258 -28.82 8.87 -23.95
C LEU A 258 -28.98 9.08 -25.46
N GLY A 259 -29.84 8.32 -26.11
CA GLY A 259 -30.04 8.36 -27.56
C GLY A 259 -28.88 7.79 -28.37
N ILE A 260 -28.10 6.84 -27.79
CA ILE A 260 -26.96 6.17 -28.40
C ILE A 260 -27.21 4.66 -28.48
N THR A 261 -26.45 3.98 -29.35
CA THR A 261 -26.49 2.53 -29.60
C THR A 261 -25.16 1.87 -29.20
N GLU A 262 -25.11 0.56 -29.20
CA GLU A 262 -23.85 -0.16 -28.99
C GLU A 262 -22.76 0.20 -30.02
N ALA A 263 -23.18 0.47 -31.27
CA ALA A 263 -22.25 0.86 -32.33
C ALA A 263 -21.54 2.19 -32.08
N ASP A 264 -22.10 3.04 -31.19
CA ASP A 264 -21.51 4.32 -30.82
C ASP A 264 -20.48 4.21 -29.69
N LEU A 265 -20.32 3.02 -29.10
CA LEU A 265 -19.38 2.80 -27.98
C LEU A 265 -17.93 2.47 -28.44
N GLY A 266 -17.68 2.23 -29.72
CA GLY A 266 -16.36 1.99 -30.29
C GLY A 266 -15.99 0.50 -30.37
#